data_8abe2302d2d3699f927dd1aa515ab476
#
_entry.id   8abe2302d2d3699f927dd1aa515ab476
#
_cell.length_a   1.000
_cell.length_b   1.000
_cell.length_c   1.000
_cell.angle_alpha   90.00
_cell.angle_beta   90.00
_cell.angle_gamma   90.00
#
_symmetry.space_group_name_H-M   'P 1'
#
loop_
_entity.id
_entity.type
_entity.pdbx_description
1 polymer ?
#
loop_
_entity_poly.entity_id
_entity_poly.type
_entity_poly.pdbx_seq_one_letter_code
_entity_poly.pdbx_strand_id
1 'polypeptide(L)'
;MGDRSAIEWTGATWNPVTGCDRVSAGCDHCYALTLAARLKAMGQAKYQQDGDPRTSGPGFGVTMHPAELELPRRWRRPRVIFVNSMSDLFHPKVTAPFVAEVFAVMAATPQHTYQVLTKRPKRARQLLRGSAPLPNVWLGVSVESDAQVERAAVLREVPAAVRFLSCEPLLGPLPSLDLAGIDWVIVGGESGPAPRPIRQEWVTAIRDRCQDAGVPFFFKQWGGRTPKAGGRTLAGRTYDEMPALARIA
;
A
#
# COMPACT_ATOMS: atom_id res chain seq x y z
N MET A 1 -3.37 -17.05 3.64
CA MET A 1 -3.49 -15.64 3.22
C MET A 1 -3.74 -15.68 1.73
N GLY A 2 -4.75 -15.00 1.31
CA GLY A 2 -4.85 -14.81 0.15
C GLY A 2 -5.99 -14.61 -0.81
N ASP A 3 -6.82 -15.56 -1.00
CA ASP A 3 -7.84 -15.57 -2.05
C ASP A 3 -8.95 -14.52 -1.89
N ARG A 4 -9.07 -13.90 -0.73
CA ARG A 4 -10.00 -12.81 -0.44
C ARG A 4 -9.34 -11.82 0.50
N SER A 5 -9.43 -10.53 0.16
CA SER A 5 -8.98 -9.43 1.02
C SER A 5 -10.18 -8.78 1.71
N ALA A 6 -9.99 -8.36 2.96
CA ALA A 6 -10.94 -7.50 3.66
C ALA A 6 -10.64 -6.00 3.46
N ILE A 7 -9.62 -5.68 2.68
CA ILE A 7 -9.23 -4.31 2.33
C ILE A 7 -10.16 -3.86 1.19
N GLU A 8 -10.86 -2.76 1.38
CA GLU A 8 -11.97 -2.32 0.54
C GLU A 8 -11.58 -2.01 -0.91
N TRP A 9 -10.34 -1.61 -1.15
CA TRP A 9 -9.85 -1.23 -2.49
C TRP A 9 -9.07 -2.34 -3.21
N THR A 10 -9.05 -3.59 -2.69
CA THR A 10 -8.38 -4.71 -3.34
C THR A 10 -9.12 -6.03 -3.12
N GLY A 11 -8.99 -6.97 -4.08
CA GLY A 11 -9.67 -8.27 -4.00
C GLY A 11 -8.84 -9.37 -3.36
N ALA A 12 -7.51 -9.27 -3.42
CA ALA A 12 -6.58 -10.28 -2.90
C ALA A 12 -5.30 -9.64 -2.36
N THR A 13 -4.51 -10.40 -1.60
CA THR A 13 -3.17 -9.98 -1.17
C THR A 13 -2.13 -11.02 -1.58
N TRP A 14 -0.96 -10.53 -1.99
CA TRP A 14 0.20 -11.34 -2.30
C TRP A 14 1.42 -10.82 -1.55
N ASN A 15 2.03 -11.69 -0.74
CA ASN A 15 3.14 -11.32 0.14
C ASN A 15 4.39 -12.16 -0.17
N PRO A 16 5.12 -11.89 -1.28
CA PRO A 16 6.42 -12.50 -1.56
C PRO A 16 7.49 -12.08 -0.56
N VAL A 17 7.27 -10.99 0.17
CA VAL A 17 8.10 -10.55 1.30
C VAL A 17 7.22 -10.39 2.54
N THR A 18 7.75 -10.67 3.72
CA THR A 18 7.16 -10.31 5.01
C THR A 18 8.17 -9.50 5.84
N GLY A 19 7.66 -8.71 6.78
CA GLY A 19 8.50 -7.89 7.65
C GLY A 19 8.89 -6.54 7.04
N CYS A 20 9.08 -5.57 7.90
CA CYS A 20 9.42 -4.20 7.53
C CYS A 20 10.01 -3.46 8.73
N ASP A 21 10.70 -2.36 8.49
CA ASP A 21 11.15 -1.41 9.51
C ASP A 21 10.38 -0.09 9.41
N ARG A 22 10.09 0.53 10.55
CA ARG A 22 9.42 1.83 10.63
C ARG A 22 10.27 2.91 9.96
N VAL A 23 9.62 3.83 9.24
CA VAL A 23 10.28 4.95 8.53
C VAL A 23 9.63 6.31 8.77
N SER A 24 8.41 6.34 9.30
CA SER A 24 7.66 7.57 9.57
C SER A 24 6.58 7.32 10.61
N ALA A 25 5.96 8.37 11.13
CA ALA A 25 4.91 8.31 12.14
C ALA A 25 3.72 7.41 11.74
N GLY A 26 3.43 7.27 10.45
CA GLY A 26 2.42 6.32 9.97
C GLY A 26 2.74 4.84 10.20
N CYS A 27 3.96 4.52 10.65
CA CYS A 27 4.36 3.15 10.99
C CYS A 27 4.19 2.83 12.48
N ASP A 28 3.95 3.81 13.37
CA ASP A 28 3.98 3.59 14.83
C ASP A 28 2.91 2.62 15.31
N HIS A 29 1.70 2.71 14.73
CA HIS A 29 0.59 1.81 15.03
C HIS A 29 0.27 0.90 13.83
N CYS A 30 1.28 0.48 13.09
CA CYS A 30 1.09 -0.37 11.92
C CYS A 30 0.44 -1.70 12.30
N TYR A 31 -0.70 -2.01 11.69
CA TYR A 31 -1.44 -3.25 11.93
C TYR A 31 -0.58 -4.50 11.67
N ALA A 32 0.37 -4.42 10.76
CA ALA A 32 1.22 -5.54 10.37
C ALA A 32 2.17 -5.95 11.50
N LEU A 33 2.59 -5.03 12.38
CA LEU A 33 3.40 -5.35 13.56
C LEU A 33 2.63 -6.25 14.53
N THR A 34 1.41 -5.84 14.89
CA THR A 34 0.54 -6.62 15.79
C THR A 34 0.15 -7.97 15.18
N LEU A 35 -0.17 -7.96 13.88
CA LEU A 35 -0.55 -9.19 13.18
C LEU A 35 0.63 -10.16 13.06
N ALA A 36 1.85 -9.67 12.77
CA ALA A 36 3.04 -10.50 12.68
C ALA A 36 3.37 -11.18 14.01
N ALA A 37 3.35 -10.44 15.12
CA ALA A 37 3.56 -11.00 16.46
C ALA A 37 2.53 -12.11 16.78
N ARG A 38 1.26 -11.89 16.44
CA ARG A 38 0.21 -12.91 16.58
C ARG A 38 0.46 -14.14 15.71
N LEU A 39 0.81 -13.95 14.42
CA LEU A 39 1.10 -15.04 13.49
C LEU A 39 2.33 -15.85 13.92
N LYS A 40 3.36 -15.17 14.49
CA LYS A 40 4.50 -15.83 15.11
C LYS A 40 4.06 -16.73 16.26
N ALA A 41 3.27 -16.19 17.20
CA ALA A 41 2.76 -16.95 18.34
C ALA A 41 1.90 -18.16 17.93
N MET A 42 1.25 -18.08 16.75
CA MET A 42 0.50 -19.21 16.15
C MET A 42 1.39 -20.20 15.38
N GLY A 43 2.70 -20.05 15.42
CA GLY A 43 3.64 -20.95 14.72
C GLY A 43 3.67 -20.81 13.20
N GLN A 44 3.16 -19.70 12.63
CA GLN A 44 3.16 -19.51 11.18
C GLN A 44 4.60 -19.36 10.65
N ALA A 45 5.04 -20.27 9.78
CA ALA A 45 6.43 -20.37 9.31
C ALA A 45 7.01 -19.06 8.74
N LYS A 46 6.21 -18.27 8.02
CA LYS A 46 6.61 -17.00 7.42
C LYS A 46 6.95 -15.89 8.43
N TYR A 47 6.57 -16.06 9.69
CA TYR A 47 6.68 -15.03 10.74
C TYR A 47 7.56 -15.46 11.91
N GLN A 48 8.46 -16.42 11.71
CA GLN A 48 9.34 -16.89 12.79
C GLN A 48 10.58 -16.02 12.99
N GLN A 49 10.96 -15.22 11.99
CA GLN A 49 12.09 -14.31 12.08
C GLN A 49 11.69 -12.99 12.75
N ASP A 50 12.42 -12.63 13.82
CA ASP A 50 12.22 -11.34 14.50
C ASP A 50 12.95 -10.21 13.76
N GLY A 51 12.38 -9.02 13.81
CA GLY A 51 13.01 -7.80 13.39
C GLY A 51 13.74 -7.09 14.54
N ASP A 52 14.36 -5.94 14.23
CA ASP A 52 14.96 -5.08 15.26
C ASP A 52 13.86 -4.60 16.23
N PRO A 53 14.01 -4.83 17.55
CA PRO A 53 13.02 -4.40 18.54
C PRO A 53 12.69 -2.90 18.51
N ARG A 54 13.63 -2.07 18.02
CA ARG A 54 13.45 -0.62 17.92
C ARG A 54 12.60 -0.18 16.73
N THR A 55 12.56 -0.98 15.65
CA THR A 55 11.95 -0.60 14.38
C THR A 55 10.83 -1.52 13.92
N SER A 56 10.82 -2.79 14.35
CA SER A 56 9.87 -3.79 13.85
C SER A 56 9.36 -4.75 14.94
N GLY A 57 10.22 -5.56 15.58
CA GLY A 57 9.84 -6.43 16.68
C GLY A 57 9.53 -7.88 16.30
N PRO A 58 8.77 -8.61 17.14
CA PRO A 58 8.57 -10.05 17.00
C PRO A 58 7.85 -10.45 15.71
N GLY A 59 8.38 -11.47 15.02
CA GLY A 59 7.79 -12.02 13.80
C GLY A 59 7.81 -11.07 12.60
N PHE A 60 8.49 -9.92 12.70
CA PHE A 60 8.46 -8.90 11.65
C PHE A 60 9.83 -8.61 11.05
N GLY A 61 10.75 -9.57 11.12
CA GLY A 61 12.01 -9.58 10.37
C GLY A 61 11.75 -9.67 8.88
N VAL A 62 12.52 -8.89 8.10
CA VAL A 62 12.37 -8.88 6.64
C VAL A 62 12.81 -10.20 6.05
N THR A 63 11.90 -10.91 5.42
CA THR A 63 12.11 -12.25 4.84
C THR A 63 11.52 -12.33 3.44
N MET A 64 12.33 -12.75 2.47
CA MET A 64 11.90 -13.07 1.11
C MET A 64 11.39 -14.50 1.03
N HIS A 65 10.30 -14.73 0.29
CA HIS A 65 9.66 -16.04 0.14
C HIS A 65 9.59 -16.45 -1.34
N PRO A 66 10.65 -17.05 -1.92
CA PRO A 66 10.68 -17.44 -3.34
C PRO A 66 9.51 -18.34 -3.75
N ALA A 67 9.08 -19.25 -2.88
CA ALA A 67 7.95 -20.13 -3.15
C ALA A 67 6.62 -19.38 -3.38
N GLU A 68 6.47 -18.17 -2.86
CA GLU A 68 5.28 -17.35 -3.07
C GLU A 68 5.21 -16.70 -4.46
N LEU A 69 6.32 -16.67 -5.20
CA LEU A 69 6.35 -16.10 -6.56
C LEU A 69 5.42 -16.85 -7.51
N GLU A 70 5.16 -18.14 -7.25
CA GLU A 70 4.26 -18.95 -8.07
C GLU A 70 2.77 -18.72 -7.79
N LEU A 71 2.42 -18.03 -6.70
CA LEU A 71 1.02 -17.89 -6.28
C LEU A 71 0.15 -17.16 -7.32
N PRO A 72 0.54 -16.01 -7.89
CA PRO A 72 -0.28 -15.33 -8.90
C PRO A 72 -0.51 -16.16 -10.17
N ARG A 73 0.45 -16.99 -10.57
CA ARG A 73 0.35 -17.86 -11.73
C ARG A 73 -0.73 -18.94 -11.58
N ARG A 74 -1.10 -19.30 -10.34
CA ARG A 74 -2.14 -20.31 -10.02
C ARG A 74 -3.55 -19.73 -10.08
N TRP A 75 -3.69 -18.38 -10.03
CA TRP A 75 -5.00 -17.74 -10.08
C TRP A 75 -5.49 -17.60 -11.53
N ARG A 76 -6.53 -18.35 -11.86
CA ARG A 76 -7.09 -18.39 -13.21
C ARG A 76 -7.98 -17.20 -13.56
N ARG A 77 -8.66 -16.61 -12.55
CA ARG A 77 -9.55 -15.46 -12.76
C ARG A 77 -8.81 -14.16 -12.52
N PRO A 78 -9.10 -13.09 -13.31
CA PRO A 78 -8.56 -11.75 -13.06
C PRO A 78 -8.78 -11.30 -11.61
N ARG A 79 -7.78 -10.66 -11.03
CA ARG A 79 -7.80 -10.15 -9.65
C ARG A 79 -7.14 -8.79 -9.57
N VAL A 80 -7.63 -7.96 -8.64
CA VAL A 80 -6.89 -6.80 -8.14
C VAL A 80 -6.13 -7.28 -6.89
N ILE A 81 -4.82 -7.12 -6.88
CA ILE A 81 -3.92 -7.75 -5.91
C ILE A 81 -3.08 -6.68 -5.21
N PHE A 82 -3.24 -6.55 -3.90
CA PHE A 82 -2.35 -5.73 -3.10
C PHE A 82 -1.06 -6.51 -2.78
N VAL A 83 0.06 -5.98 -3.25
CA VAL A 83 1.38 -6.60 -3.08
C VAL A 83 2.02 -6.12 -1.78
N ASN A 84 2.46 -7.08 -0.97
CA ASN A 84 3.17 -6.81 0.28
C ASN A 84 2.35 -6.05 1.33
N SER A 85 1.13 -6.52 1.60
CA SER A 85 0.32 -6.01 2.71
C SER A 85 0.98 -6.17 4.10
N MET A 86 2.01 -7.02 4.20
CA MET A 86 2.75 -7.33 5.44
C MET A 86 4.24 -6.94 5.37
N SER A 87 4.60 -6.05 4.44
CA SER A 87 5.99 -5.60 4.23
C SER A 87 6.06 -4.39 3.29
N ASP A 88 7.25 -4.02 2.89
CA ASP A 88 7.51 -3.05 1.81
C ASP A 88 8.46 -3.69 0.79
N LEU A 89 8.02 -3.85 -0.46
CA LEU A 89 8.80 -4.49 -1.53
C LEU A 89 10.15 -3.79 -1.76
N PHE A 90 10.20 -2.48 -1.52
CA PHE A 90 11.41 -1.68 -1.68
C PHE A 90 12.19 -1.50 -0.36
N HIS A 91 12.03 -2.43 0.59
CA HIS A 91 12.83 -2.44 1.80
C HIS A 91 14.33 -2.69 1.47
N PRO A 92 15.30 -2.01 2.13
CA PRO A 92 16.73 -2.18 1.85
C PRO A 92 17.26 -3.63 1.91
N LYS A 93 16.68 -4.44 2.78
CA LYS A 93 17.03 -5.87 2.91
C LYS A 93 16.43 -6.78 1.82
N VAL A 94 15.50 -6.27 1.00
CA VAL A 94 14.99 -7.00 -0.18
C VAL A 94 15.97 -6.77 -1.32
N THR A 95 16.55 -7.84 -1.87
CA THR A 95 17.56 -7.74 -2.92
C THR A 95 17.00 -7.25 -4.25
N ALA A 96 17.80 -6.54 -5.03
CA ALA A 96 17.37 -6.07 -6.36
C ALA A 96 16.96 -7.22 -7.30
N PRO A 97 17.67 -8.36 -7.35
CA PRO A 97 17.22 -9.52 -8.13
C PRO A 97 15.85 -10.02 -7.71
N PHE A 98 15.54 -10.10 -6.40
CA PHE A 98 14.24 -10.56 -5.94
C PHE A 98 13.11 -9.58 -6.32
N VAL A 99 13.35 -8.27 -6.26
CA VAL A 99 12.39 -7.28 -6.76
C VAL A 99 12.14 -7.50 -8.27
N ALA A 100 13.18 -7.75 -9.04
CA ALA A 100 13.06 -8.05 -10.48
C ALA A 100 12.24 -9.32 -10.74
N GLU A 101 12.42 -10.39 -9.94
CA GLU A 101 11.61 -11.61 -10.02
C GLU A 101 10.12 -11.34 -9.72
N VAL A 102 9.82 -10.52 -8.71
CA VAL A 102 8.44 -10.10 -8.38
C VAL A 102 7.82 -9.37 -9.57
N PHE A 103 8.53 -8.42 -10.20
CA PHE A 103 8.05 -7.71 -11.38
C PHE A 103 7.91 -8.63 -12.60
N ALA A 104 8.82 -9.60 -12.77
CA ALA A 104 8.70 -10.61 -13.83
C ALA A 104 7.44 -11.48 -13.69
N VAL A 105 7.05 -11.84 -12.46
CA VAL A 105 5.78 -12.52 -12.20
C VAL A 105 4.59 -11.64 -12.58
N MET A 106 4.60 -10.35 -12.22
CA MET A 106 3.54 -9.42 -12.61
C MET A 106 3.42 -9.27 -14.14
N ALA A 107 4.55 -9.18 -14.83
CA ALA A 107 4.59 -9.13 -16.31
C ALA A 107 4.05 -10.42 -16.94
N ALA A 108 4.37 -11.59 -16.36
CA ALA A 108 3.93 -12.89 -16.85
C ALA A 108 2.47 -13.25 -16.52
N THR A 109 1.78 -12.42 -15.75
CA THR A 109 0.37 -12.62 -15.33
C THR A 109 -0.46 -11.36 -15.60
N PRO A 110 -0.54 -10.91 -16.88
CA PRO A 110 -1.16 -9.65 -17.25
C PRO A 110 -2.66 -9.59 -16.95
N GLN A 111 -3.34 -10.73 -16.77
CA GLN A 111 -4.75 -10.78 -16.41
C GLN A 111 -5.03 -10.20 -15.01
N HIS A 112 -4.01 -10.03 -14.16
CA HIS A 112 -4.17 -9.44 -12.82
C HIS A 112 -3.72 -7.98 -12.83
N THR A 113 -4.34 -7.17 -11.96
CA THR A 113 -3.87 -5.81 -11.64
C THR A 113 -3.14 -5.85 -10.30
N TYR A 114 -1.93 -5.34 -10.25
CA TYR A 114 -1.09 -5.32 -9.05
C TYR A 114 -0.98 -3.92 -8.47
N GLN A 115 -1.32 -3.77 -7.21
CA GLN A 115 -1.20 -2.53 -6.45
C GLN A 115 0.00 -2.64 -5.51
N VAL A 116 1.09 -1.96 -5.84
CA VAL A 116 2.34 -1.95 -5.06
C VAL A 116 2.42 -0.64 -4.28
N LEU A 117 2.39 -0.71 -2.96
CA LEU A 117 2.47 0.46 -2.08
C LEU A 117 3.79 0.48 -1.33
N THR A 118 4.43 1.65 -1.26
CA THR A 118 5.70 1.81 -0.54
C THR A 118 5.79 3.12 0.23
N LYS A 119 6.59 3.12 1.29
CA LYS A 119 7.08 4.33 1.96
C LYS A 119 8.52 4.68 1.55
N ARG A 120 9.08 3.96 0.56
CA ARG A 120 10.47 4.08 0.08
C ARG A 120 10.56 4.40 -1.42
N PRO A 121 9.93 5.50 -1.89
CA PRO A 121 9.88 5.79 -3.33
C PRO A 121 11.27 6.06 -3.94
N LYS A 122 12.22 6.60 -3.16
CA LYS A 122 13.60 6.82 -3.64
C LYS A 122 14.26 5.51 -4.08
N ARG A 123 14.03 4.40 -3.32
CA ARG A 123 14.54 3.09 -3.70
C ARG A 123 13.75 2.46 -4.84
N ALA A 124 12.43 2.65 -4.89
CA ALA A 124 11.62 2.22 -6.03
C ALA A 124 12.14 2.87 -7.33
N ARG A 125 12.36 4.20 -7.32
CA ARG A 125 12.95 4.95 -8.44
C ARG A 125 14.31 4.37 -8.85
N GLN A 126 15.19 4.10 -7.89
CA GLN A 126 16.52 3.54 -8.17
C GLN A 126 16.43 2.17 -8.87
N LEU A 127 15.57 1.28 -8.36
CA LEU A 127 15.48 -0.10 -8.86
C LEU A 127 14.69 -0.23 -10.16
N LEU A 128 13.75 0.67 -10.42
CA LEU A 128 12.89 0.64 -11.61
C LEU A 128 13.34 1.64 -12.69
N ARG A 129 14.43 2.36 -12.47
CA ARG A 129 14.99 3.31 -13.45
C ARG A 129 15.28 2.63 -14.77
N GLY A 130 14.75 3.20 -15.87
CA GLY A 130 14.95 2.68 -17.23
C GLY A 130 14.10 1.46 -17.58
N SER A 131 13.28 0.95 -16.66
CA SER A 131 12.30 -0.09 -17.00
C SER A 131 11.09 0.51 -17.69
N ALA A 132 10.48 -0.23 -18.61
CA ALA A 132 9.17 0.15 -19.14
C ALA A 132 8.09 -0.09 -18.07
N PRO A 133 7.09 0.82 -17.95
CA PRO A 133 5.98 0.60 -17.03
C PRO A 133 5.14 -0.61 -17.47
N LEU A 134 4.81 -1.50 -16.54
CA LEU A 134 3.89 -2.61 -16.81
C LEU A 134 2.45 -2.10 -16.76
N PRO A 135 1.61 -2.34 -17.79
CA PRO A 135 0.25 -1.81 -17.87
C PRO A 135 -0.66 -2.25 -16.72
N ASN A 136 -0.37 -3.41 -16.13
CA ASN A 136 -1.12 -4.02 -15.04
C ASN A 136 -0.54 -3.75 -13.64
N VAL A 137 0.48 -2.88 -13.53
CA VAL A 137 1.11 -2.53 -12.25
C VAL A 137 0.83 -1.08 -11.88
N TRP A 138 0.14 -0.89 -10.78
CA TRP A 138 -0.10 0.40 -10.14
C TRP A 138 0.91 0.59 -9.02
N LEU A 139 1.59 1.71 -9.01
CA LEU A 139 2.58 2.02 -7.98
C LEU A 139 2.12 3.20 -7.13
N GLY A 140 2.12 3.02 -5.82
CA GLY A 140 1.69 4.04 -4.88
C GLY A 140 2.68 4.33 -3.77
N VAL A 141 2.50 5.48 -3.14
CA VAL A 141 3.24 5.86 -1.93
C VAL A 141 2.29 6.26 -0.82
N SER A 142 2.69 5.95 0.42
CA SER A 142 1.96 6.46 1.59
C SER A 142 2.39 7.89 1.90
N VAL A 143 1.39 8.77 2.11
CA VAL A 143 1.56 10.18 2.50
C VAL A 143 0.66 10.45 3.70
N GLU A 144 1.16 10.21 4.89
CA GLU A 144 0.40 10.28 6.13
C GLU A 144 0.33 11.67 6.76
N SER A 145 1.25 12.56 6.41
CA SER A 145 1.26 13.97 6.84
C SER A 145 2.02 14.83 5.82
N ASP A 146 1.94 16.14 5.97
CA ASP A 146 2.57 17.08 5.04
C ASP A 146 4.09 16.92 4.95
N ALA A 147 4.74 16.46 6.03
CA ALA A 147 6.17 16.14 6.03
C ALA A 147 6.56 14.98 5.05
N GLN A 148 5.61 14.23 4.56
CA GLN A 148 5.83 13.12 3.61
C GLN A 148 5.35 13.40 2.19
N VAL A 149 4.86 14.61 1.88
CA VAL A 149 4.38 14.95 0.52
C VAL A 149 5.47 14.83 -0.55
N GLU A 150 6.75 15.00 -0.18
CA GLU A 150 7.90 14.75 -1.07
C GLU A 150 7.86 13.35 -1.72
N ARG A 151 7.25 12.36 -1.04
CA ARG A 151 7.13 11.01 -1.61
C ARG A 151 6.31 10.99 -2.91
N ALA A 152 5.31 11.87 -3.03
CA ALA A 152 4.53 12.01 -4.27
C ALA A 152 5.40 12.60 -5.41
N ALA A 153 6.25 13.58 -5.11
CA ALA A 153 7.17 14.13 -6.09
C ALA A 153 8.14 13.06 -6.62
N VAL A 154 8.72 12.26 -5.72
CA VAL A 154 9.61 11.16 -6.12
C VAL A 154 8.86 10.07 -6.90
N LEU A 155 7.58 9.78 -6.57
CA LEU A 155 6.77 8.80 -7.29
C LEU A 155 6.57 9.17 -8.75
N ARG A 156 6.45 10.46 -9.08
CA ARG A 156 6.30 10.91 -10.48
C ARG A 156 7.47 10.51 -11.38
N GLU A 157 8.65 10.35 -10.78
CA GLU A 157 9.86 9.93 -11.50
C GLU A 157 9.98 8.40 -11.65
N VAL A 158 9.06 7.63 -11.04
CA VAL A 158 9.06 6.16 -11.14
C VAL A 158 8.20 5.72 -12.32
N PRO A 159 8.70 4.82 -13.19
CA PRO A 159 7.88 4.25 -14.26
C PRO A 159 6.68 3.47 -13.68
N ALA A 160 5.46 3.92 -13.97
CA ALA A 160 4.23 3.27 -13.55
C ALA A 160 3.09 3.58 -14.52
N ALA A 161 2.21 2.62 -14.75
CA ALA A 161 1.00 2.81 -15.57
C ALA A 161 -0.04 3.66 -14.81
N VAL A 162 -0.17 3.44 -13.51
CA VAL A 162 -1.01 4.21 -12.59
C VAL A 162 -0.18 4.56 -11.37
N ARG A 163 -0.22 5.84 -10.96
CA ARG A 163 0.40 6.34 -9.73
C ARG A 163 -0.67 6.69 -8.72
N PHE A 164 -0.57 6.15 -7.51
CA PHE A 164 -1.57 6.44 -6.48
C PHE A 164 -0.96 6.89 -5.16
N LEU A 165 -1.72 7.66 -4.40
CA LEU A 165 -1.38 8.05 -3.04
C LEU A 165 -2.28 7.31 -2.05
N SER A 166 -1.68 6.77 -1.00
CA SER A 166 -2.38 6.25 0.17
C SER A 166 -2.12 7.18 1.34
N CYS A 167 -3.06 8.08 1.59
CA CYS A 167 -3.06 8.94 2.77
C CYS A 167 -3.63 8.15 3.96
N GLU A 168 -2.94 7.07 4.31
CA GLU A 168 -3.35 6.10 5.34
C GLU A 168 -2.15 5.68 6.21
N PRO A 169 -2.26 5.88 7.54
CA PRO A 169 -3.28 6.69 8.22
C PRO A 169 -3.05 8.18 7.94
N LEU A 170 -4.15 8.94 7.74
CA LEU A 170 -4.05 10.39 7.63
C LEU A 170 -3.89 10.99 9.03
N LEU A 171 -2.73 11.60 9.29
CA LEU A 171 -2.33 12.09 10.62
C LEU A 171 -2.34 13.62 10.76
N GLY A 172 -2.63 14.33 9.67
CA GLY A 172 -2.69 15.78 9.63
C GLY A 172 -3.19 16.30 8.29
N PRO A 173 -3.37 17.61 8.15
CA PRO A 173 -3.69 18.23 6.87
C PRO A 173 -2.51 18.08 5.91
N LEU A 174 -2.82 18.11 4.60
CA LEU A 174 -1.83 18.02 3.53
C LEU A 174 -1.89 19.28 2.63
N PRO A 175 -1.58 20.47 3.15
CA PRO A 175 -1.68 21.72 2.38
C PRO A 175 -0.75 21.73 1.17
N SER A 176 0.42 21.10 1.26
CA SER A 176 1.43 21.05 0.20
C SER A 176 1.21 19.90 -0.80
N LEU A 177 0.11 19.14 -0.70
CA LEU A 177 -0.16 18.01 -1.60
C LEU A 177 -0.46 18.49 -3.01
N ASP A 178 0.39 18.12 -3.95
CA ASP A 178 0.22 18.32 -5.38
C ASP A 178 -0.18 17.00 -6.06
N LEU A 179 -1.27 17.02 -6.84
CA LEU A 179 -1.83 15.87 -7.53
C LEU A 179 -1.44 15.77 -9.01
N ALA A 180 -0.59 16.66 -9.52
CA ALA A 180 -0.10 16.55 -10.89
C ALA A 180 0.55 15.18 -11.12
N GLY A 181 0.11 14.46 -12.18
CA GLY A 181 0.62 13.12 -12.51
C GLY A 181 0.29 12.03 -11.49
N ILE A 182 -0.72 12.24 -10.65
CA ILE A 182 -1.31 11.24 -9.75
C ILE A 182 -2.66 10.83 -10.32
N ASP A 183 -2.90 9.52 -10.36
CA ASP A 183 -4.07 8.92 -11.00
C ASP A 183 -5.13 8.44 -9.99
N TRP A 184 -4.80 8.40 -8.69
CA TRP A 184 -5.72 7.95 -7.66
C TRP A 184 -5.26 8.36 -6.25
N VAL A 185 -6.24 8.69 -5.38
CA VAL A 185 -5.97 8.99 -3.98
C VAL A 185 -6.88 8.18 -3.06
N ILE A 186 -6.27 7.45 -2.13
CA ILE A 186 -6.95 6.71 -1.07
C ILE A 186 -6.74 7.46 0.24
N VAL A 187 -7.81 7.68 1.00
CA VAL A 187 -7.73 8.33 2.33
C VAL A 187 -8.36 7.43 3.38
N GLY A 188 -7.71 7.33 4.54
CA GLY A 188 -8.27 6.59 5.66
C GLY A 188 -7.62 6.93 6.99
N GLY A 189 -8.42 6.74 8.05
CA GLY A 189 -7.99 6.89 9.44
C GLY A 189 -7.27 5.63 9.96
N GLU A 190 -6.55 5.82 11.05
CA GLU A 190 -5.85 4.75 11.75
C GLU A 190 -6.81 3.79 12.44
N SER A 191 -6.47 2.50 12.45
CA SER A 191 -7.25 1.48 13.15
C SER A 191 -6.37 0.68 14.09
N GLY A 192 -6.88 0.42 15.29
CA GLY A 192 -6.17 -0.34 16.32
C GLY A 192 -6.58 0.04 17.73
N PRO A 193 -5.88 -0.46 18.76
CA PRO A 193 -6.26 -0.25 20.18
C PRO A 193 -6.27 1.22 20.61
N ALA A 194 -5.38 2.05 20.07
CA ALA A 194 -5.25 3.48 20.38
C ALA A 194 -5.08 4.29 19.07
N PRO A 195 -6.13 4.35 18.24
CA PRO A 195 -6.02 5.02 16.94
C PRO A 195 -5.90 6.53 17.13
N ARG A 196 -4.98 7.16 16.40
CA ARG A 196 -4.89 8.61 16.34
C ARG A 196 -6.09 9.17 15.56
N PRO A 197 -6.67 10.29 16.01
CA PRO A 197 -7.87 10.83 15.38
C PRO A 197 -7.57 11.37 13.98
N ILE A 198 -8.49 11.13 13.06
CA ILE A 198 -8.56 11.81 11.77
C ILE A 198 -9.64 12.90 11.86
N ARG A 199 -9.45 14.03 11.19
CA ARG A 199 -10.42 15.13 11.17
C ARG A 199 -11.11 15.24 9.83
N GLN A 200 -12.40 15.53 9.86
CA GLN A 200 -13.21 15.62 8.64
C GLN A 200 -12.70 16.71 7.69
N GLU A 201 -12.26 17.84 8.20
CA GLU A 201 -11.72 18.93 7.39
C GLU A 201 -10.49 18.51 6.56
N TRP A 202 -9.64 17.60 7.09
CA TRP A 202 -8.48 17.10 6.34
C TRP A 202 -8.91 16.21 5.17
N VAL A 203 -9.87 15.33 5.42
CA VAL A 203 -10.42 14.42 4.41
C VAL A 203 -11.15 15.20 3.32
N THR A 204 -11.98 16.17 3.72
CA THR A 204 -12.73 17.05 2.81
C THR A 204 -11.80 17.85 1.92
N ALA A 205 -10.73 18.45 2.49
CA ALA A 205 -9.75 19.22 1.71
C ALA A 205 -9.04 18.37 0.64
N ILE A 206 -8.72 17.10 0.95
CA ILE A 206 -8.12 16.19 -0.03
C ILE A 206 -9.15 15.80 -1.11
N ARG A 207 -10.39 15.47 -0.71
CA ARG A 207 -11.48 15.16 -1.65
C ARG A 207 -11.71 16.31 -2.64
N ASP A 208 -11.85 17.54 -2.14
CA ASP A 208 -12.10 18.72 -2.97
C ASP A 208 -10.96 18.94 -3.97
N ARG A 209 -9.72 18.81 -3.51
CA ARG A 209 -8.54 18.88 -4.37
C ARG A 209 -8.52 17.79 -5.44
N CYS A 210 -8.97 16.57 -5.10
CA CYS A 210 -9.12 15.49 -6.09
C CYS A 210 -10.19 15.81 -7.12
N GLN A 211 -11.33 16.37 -6.68
CA GLN A 211 -12.41 16.78 -7.58
C GLN A 211 -11.95 17.89 -8.53
N ASP A 212 -11.27 18.91 -8.03
CA ASP A 212 -10.73 20.03 -8.83
C ASP A 212 -9.69 19.55 -9.87
N ALA A 213 -8.90 18.51 -9.52
CA ALA A 213 -7.88 17.94 -10.38
C ALA A 213 -8.41 16.81 -11.30
N GLY A 214 -9.69 16.39 -11.17
CA GLY A 214 -10.24 15.24 -11.90
C GLY A 214 -9.60 13.90 -11.52
N VAL A 215 -9.06 13.78 -10.30
CA VAL A 215 -8.40 12.57 -9.80
C VAL A 215 -9.39 11.73 -9.00
N PRO A 216 -9.59 10.45 -9.30
CA PRO A 216 -10.42 9.53 -8.52
C PRO A 216 -10.08 9.55 -7.03
N PHE A 217 -11.10 9.66 -6.19
CA PHE A 217 -10.99 9.74 -4.74
C PHE A 217 -11.68 8.55 -4.07
N PHE A 218 -10.93 7.85 -3.21
CA PHE A 218 -11.43 6.71 -2.44
C PHE A 218 -11.34 7.02 -0.95
N PHE A 219 -12.48 7.03 -0.25
CA PHE A 219 -12.48 7.15 1.19
C PHE A 219 -12.70 5.78 1.84
N LYS A 220 -11.64 5.22 2.38
CA LYS A 220 -11.64 3.88 2.93
C LYS A 220 -12.40 3.79 4.25
N GLN A 221 -12.09 4.65 5.22
CA GLN A 221 -12.68 4.59 6.56
C GLN A 221 -12.26 5.76 7.44
N TRP A 222 -13.04 6.03 8.48
CA TRP A 222 -12.65 6.92 9.57
C TRP A 222 -11.64 6.28 10.54
N GLY A 223 -11.53 4.94 10.54
CA GLY A 223 -10.72 4.21 11.48
C GLY A 223 -11.41 4.00 12.83
N GLY A 224 -10.60 3.79 13.90
CA GLY A 224 -11.10 3.52 15.24
C GLY A 224 -10.55 2.22 15.81
N ARG A 225 -11.13 1.70 16.90
CA ARG A 225 -10.63 0.48 17.57
C ARG A 225 -10.58 -0.75 16.66
N THR A 226 -11.45 -0.78 15.65
CA THR A 226 -11.42 -1.77 14.56
C THR A 226 -11.49 -1.04 13.22
N PRO A 227 -11.09 -1.67 12.11
CA PRO A 227 -11.10 -1.03 10.78
C PRO A 227 -12.44 -0.43 10.37
N LYS A 228 -13.56 -1.01 10.82
CA LYS A 228 -14.92 -0.57 10.45
C LYS A 228 -15.64 0.26 11.51
N ALA A 229 -15.01 0.51 12.66
CA ALA A 229 -15.68 1.16 13.81
C ALA A 229 -16.19 2.57 13.49
N GLY A 230 -15.45 3.37 12.74
CA GLY A 230 -15.84 4.73 12.36
C GLY A 230 -16.68 4.83 11.08
N GLY A 231 -16.93 3.70 10.40
CA GLY A 231 -17.60 3.71 9.09
C GLY A 231 -16.77 4.35 7.98
N ARG A 232 -17.43 4.57 6.82
CA ARG A 232 -16.81 5.13 5.61
C ARG A 232 -17.68 6.16 4.87
N THR A 233 -18.59 6.77 5.59
CA THR A 233 -19.46 7.82 5.04
C THR A 233 -18.83 9.18 5.30
N LEU A 234 -18.63 9.97 4.24
CA LEU A 234 -18.16 11.35 4.29
C LEU A 234 -19.25 12.24 3.67
N ALA A 235 -19.74 13.23 4.42
CA ALA A 235 -20.82 14.12 3.99
C ALA A 235 -22.04 13.36 3.42
N GLY A 236 -22.46 12.30 4.09
CA GLY A 236 -23.67 11.53 3.76
C GLY A 236 -23.53 10.50 2.64
N ARG A 237 -22.34 10.36 2.03
CA ARG A 237 -22.11 9.38 0.95
C ARG A 237 -20.78 8.62 1.09
N THR A 238 -20.66 7.50 0.38
CA THR A 238 -19.39 6.78 0.19
C THR A 238 -18.68 7.27 -1.06
N TYR A 239 -17.33 7.16 -1.06
CA TYR A 239 -16.49 7.50 -2.19
C TYR A 239 -15.65 6.27 -2.52
N ASP A 240 -15.94 5.66 -3.68
CA ASP A 240 -15.37 4.39 -4.14
C ASP A 240 -14.70 4.51 -5.50
N GLU A 241 -14.30 5.73 -5.88
CA GLU A 241 -13.73 5.99 -7.20
C GLU A 241 -12.36 5.30 -7.32
N MET A 242 -12.11 4.68 -8.46
CA MET A 242 -10.88 3.99 -8.80
C MET A 242 -10.51 4.27 -10.26
N PRO A 243 -9.21 4.23 -10.62
CA PRO A 243 -8.80 4.24 -12.02
C PRO A 243 -9.43 3.08 -12.78
N ALA A 244 -9.68 3.28 -14.08
CA ALA A 244 -10.13 2.19 -14.94
C ALA A 244 -9.10 1.06 -14.95
N LEU A 245 -9.54 -0.18 -14.77
CA LEU A 245 -8.68 -1.35 -14.95
C LEU A 245 -8.25 -1.41 -16.42
N ALA A 246 -6.95 -1.65 -16.67
CA ALA A 246 -6.48 -1.86 -18.01
C ALA A 246 -7.26 -3.05 -18.61
N ARG A 247 -7.99 -2.81 -19.71
CA ARG A 247 -8.57 -3.90 -20.48
C ARG A 247 -7.42 -4.57 -21.21
N ILE A 248 -7.09 -5.76 -20.79
CA ILE A 248 -6.14 -6.61 -21.51
C ILE A 248 -6.93 -7.20 -22.66
N ALA A 249 -6.54 -6.80 -23.87
CA ALA A 249 -7.10 -7.34 -25.10
C ALA A 249 -6.69 -8.80 -25.29
#